data_cc5de7e71f8e56ea6a486b181183361e
#
_entry.id   cc5de7e71f8e56ea6a486b181183361e
#
_cell.length_a   1.000
_cell.length_b   1.000
_cell.length_c   1.000
_cell.angle_alpha   90.00
_cell.angle_beta   90.00
_cell.angle_gamma   90.00
#
_symmetry.space_group_name_H-M   'P 1'
#
loop_
_entity.id
_entity.type
_entity.pdbx_description
1 polymer ?
#
loop_
_entity_poly.entity_id
_entity_poly.type
_entity_poly.pdbx_seq_one_letter_code
_entity_poly.pdbx_strand_id
1 'polypeptide(L)'
;IRDRSVSRGLGDVYKRQAPEWVEEAARRGLPNYVSTVDALPHMLDEKNIKLFTTFGVFTEAEIRSRYEIKLENYAKVLNIEAETCLMMAEKEILPACMKFAGATAKAVNAMKTAGVEPYAEAHVLADVAERNAKLYKALEGLRGAVKATCHGDALECAKYEHNVIIPAMAAVREQADELETLVGKEYWPFPTYDDLLFNV
;
A
#
# COMPACT_ATOMS: atom_id res chain seq x y z
N ILE A 1 27.59 -34.50 12.13
CA ILE A 1 28.06 -33.40 11.26
C ILE A 1 27.22 -32.20 11.62
N ARG A 2 27.78 -31.28 12.40
CA ARG A 2 27.11 -30.00 12.64
C ARG A 2 27.05 -29.28 11.30
N ASP A 3 25.86 -29.08 10.82
CA ASP A 3 25.59 -28.27 9.65
C ASP A 3 26.15 -26.85 9.90
N ARG A 4 27.33 -26.62 9.33
CA ARG A 4 27.98 -25.29 9.28
C ARG A 4 27.48 -24.53 8.04
N SER A 5 26.45 -25.07 7.43
CA SER A 5 25.90 -24.46 6.27
C SER A 5 25.27 -23.13 6.65
N VAL A 6 25.76 -22.14 5.97
CA VAL A 6 25.04 -20.99 5.52
C VAL A 6 24.63 -20.04 6.63
N SER A 7 25.23 -18.90 6.56
CA SER A 7 24.85 -17.68 7.24
C SER A 7 23.65 -17.86 8.18
N ARG A 8 23.90 -18.03 9.44
CA ARG A 8 22.87 -18.08 10.49
C ARG A 8 21.86 -16.94 10.37
N GLY A 9 22.23 -15.87 9.64
CA GLY A 9 21.37 -14.76 9.31
C GLY A 9 20.24 -15.07 8.36
N LEU A 10 20.47 -15.82 7.26
CA LEU A 10 19.39 -16.10 6.30
C LEU A 10 18.35 -17.09 6.86
N GLY A 11 18.78 -18.12 7.55
CA GLY A 11 17.87 -19.07 8.21
C GLY A 11 17.05 -18.43 9.32
N ASP A 12 17.63 -17.44 10.04
CA ASP A 12 16.95 -16.68 11.09
C ASP A 12 15.90 -15.72 10.51
N VAL A 13 16.17 -15.10 9.37
CA VAL A 13 15.21 -14.21 8.69
C VAL A 13 13.97 -15.00 8.24
N TYR A 14 14.15 -16.14 7.58
CA TYR A 14 13.01 -16.97 7.15
C TYR A 14 12.20 -17.54 8.31
N LYS A 15 12.84 -17.97 9.40
CA LYS A 15 12.15 -18.48 10.57
C LYS A 15 11.34 -17.39 11.30
N ARG A 16 11.79 -16.15 11.27
CA ARG A 16 11.09 -15.02 11.91
C ARG A 16 9.88 -14.53 11.11
N GLN A 17 9.71 -14.96 9.87
CA GLN A 17 8.56 -14.64 9.02
C GLN A 17 7.48 -15.73 9.05
N ALA A 18 7.77 -16.89 9.64
CA ALA A 18 6.82 -17.98 9.75
C ALA A 18 5.78 -17.70 10.85
N PRO A 19 4.50 -18.07 10.64
CA PRO A 19 3.45 -17.89 11.66
C PRO A 19 3.79 -18.51 13.01
N GLU A 20 4.47 -19.65 13.01
CA GLU A 20 4.91 -20.37 14.20
C GLU A 20 5.90 -19.55 15.05
N TRP A 21 6.65 -18.62 14.41
CA TRP A 21 7.53 -17.73 15.16
C TRP A 21 6.77 -16.72 15.99
N VAL A 22 5.62 -16.24 15.54
CA VAL A 22 4.79 -15.29 16.28
C VAL A 22 4.34 -15.90 17.61
N GLU A 23 3.91 -17.16 17.56
CA GLU A 23 3.50 -17.91 18.75
C GLU A 23 4.69 -18.18 19.69
N GLU A 24 5.83 -18.59 19.14
CA GLU A 24 7.06 -18.83 19.90
C GLU A 24 7.62 -17.55 20.52
N ALA A 25 7.58 -16.42 19.81
CA ALA A 25 7.99 -15.12 20.31
C ALA A 25 7.10 -14.69 21.50
N ALA A 26 5.78 -14.85 21.37
CA ALA A 26 4.83 -14.58 22.45
C ALA A 26 5.11 -15.47 23.68
N ARG A 27 5.39 -16.77 23.48
CA ARG A 27 5.76 -17.70 24.54
C ARG A 27 7.04 -17.30 25.27
N ARG A 28 7.99 -16.68 24.56
CA ARG A 28 9.23 -16.15 25.11
C ARG A 28 9.08 -14.75 25.72
N GLY A 29 7.91 -14.15 25.70
CA GLY A 29 7.65 -12.81 26.18
C GLY A 29 8.22 -11.71 25.29
N LEU A 30 8.45 -12.01 24.00
CA LEU A 30 8.87 -11.04 23.01
C LEU A 30 7.63 -10.39 22.38
N PRO A 31 7.53 -9.05 22.38
CA PRO A 31 6.41 -8.37 21.75
C PRO A 31 6.50 -8.46 20.22
N ASN A 32 5.35 -8.44 19.57
CA ASN A 32 5.21 -8.38 18.12
C ASN A 32 4.47 -7.10 17.72
N TYR A 33 5.20 -6.00 17.58
CA TYR A 33 4.64 -4.72 17.12
C TYR A 33 4.75 -4.67 15.59
N VAL A 34 3.64 -4.91 14.92
CA VAL A 34 3.61 -5.05 13.46
C VAL A 34 3.56 -3.71 12.71
N SER A 35 3.28 -2.61 13.40
CA SER A 35 3.19 -1.29 12.80
C SER A 35 3.98 -0.23 13.59
N THR A 36 4.25 0.90 12.93
CA THR A 36 4.87 2.06 13.55
C THR A 36 4.02 2.61 14.69
N VAL A 37 2.70 2.63 14.52
CA VAL A 37 1.78 3.14 15.54
C VAL A 37 1.65 2.23 16.76
N ASP A 38 1.95 0.94 16.61
CA ASP A 38 2.01 0.00 17.73
C ASP A 38 3.37 0.09 18.46
N ALA A 39 4.45 0.26 17.71
CA ALA A 39 5.79 0.23 18.26
C ALA A 39 6.21 1.54 18.94
N LEU A 40 5.89 2.69 18.37
CA LEU A 40 6.37 4.00 18.86
C LEU A 40 5.93 4.33 20.29
N PRO A 41 4.71 4.01 20.76
CA PRO A 41 4.31 4.30 22.14
C PRO A 41 5.27 3.68 23.18
N HIS A 42 5.86 2.54 22.86
CA HIS A 42 6.81 1.85 23.74
C HIS A 42 8.16 2.58 23.90
N MET A 43 8.45 3.60 23.09
CA MET A 43 9.57 4.50 23.36
C MET A 43 9.41 5.22 24.71
N LEU A 44 8.16 5.46 25.13
CA LEU A 44 7.81 6.14 26.36
C LEU A 44 7.64 5.20 27.57
N ASP A 45 7.85 3.89 27.42
CA ASP A 45 7.85 2.96 28.53
C ASP A 45 8.94 3.37 29.54
N GLU A 46 8.63 3.32 30.82
CA GLU A 46 9.53 3.73 31.89
C GLU A 46 10.91 3.05 31.81
N LYS A 47 10.93 1.75 31.47
CA LYS A 47 12.16 0.98 31.27
C LYS A 47 13.07 1.57 30.18
N ASN A 48 12.47 2.07 29.08
CA ASN A 48 13.20 2.62 27.96
C ASN A 48 13.67 4.05 28.25
N ILE A 49 12.84 4.89 28.88
CA ILE A 49 13.23 6.21 29.36
C ILE A 49 14.41 6.08 30.33
N LYS A 50 14.30 5.20 31.33
CA LYS A 50 15.36 4.96 32.29
C LYS A 50 16.66 4.47 31.64
N LEU A 51 16.57 3.59 30.65
CA LEU A 51 17.74 3.09 29.91
C LEU A 51 18.49 4.25 29.24
N PHE A 52 17.80 5.04 28.44
CA PHE A 52 18.41 6.13 27.68
C PHE A 52 18.96 7.25 28.56
N THR A 53 18.27 7.60 29.65
CA THR A 53 18.70 8.63 30.58
C THR A 53 19.87 8.16 31.44
N THR A 54 19.89 6.90 31.90
CA THR A 54 20.98 6.34 32.69
C THR A 54 22.31 6.34 31.94
N PHE A 55 22.28 6.03 30.65
CA PHE A 55 23.48 6.05 29.80
C PHE A 55 23.77 7.40 29.15
N GLY A 56 22.99 8.43 29.47
CA GLY A 56 23.20 9.79 28.93
C GLY A 56 23.02 9.89 27.41
N VAL A 57 22.27 8.96 26.80
CA VAL A 57 22.02 8.97 25.35
C VAL A 57 21.00 10.04 24.98
N PHE A 58 19.91 10.10 25.76
CA PHE A 58 18.86 11.11 25.61
C PHE A 58 18.33 11.52 26.99
N THR A 59 17.88 12.75 27.09
CA THR A 59 17.01 13.22 28.17
C THR A 59 15.57 12.76 27.92
N GLU A 60 14.74 12.73 28.96
CA GLU A 60 13.32 12.39 28.81
C GLU A 60 12.61 13.34 27.84
N ALA A 61 12.92 14.64 27.89
CA ALA A 61 12.35 15.63 26.99
C ALA A 61 12.69 15.35 25.52
N GLU A 62 13.91 14.93 25.23
CA GLU A 62 14.35 14.54 23.88
C GLU A 62 13.64 13.27 23.40
N ILE A 63 13.42 12.27 24.28
CA ILE A 63 12.69 11.05 23.92
C ILE A 63 11.25 11.39 23.55
N ARG A 64 10.57 12.23 24.36
CA ARG A 64 9.20 12.66 24.09
C ARG A 64 9.08 13.46 22.79
N SER A 65 9.98 14.40 22.57
CA SER A 65 10.02 15.18 21.33
C SER A 65 10.25 14.28 20.11
N ARG A 66 11.17 13.33 20.19
CA ARG A 66 11.42 12.37 19.10
C ARG A 66 10.24 11.46 18.81
N TYR A 67 9.51 11.05 19.85
CA TYR A 67 8.29 10.29 19.71
C TYR A 67 7.24 11.07 18.92
N GLU A 68 6.96 12.30 19.30
CA GLU A 68 5.99 13.17 18.61
C GLU A 68 6.38 13.41 17.15
N ILE A 69 7.65 13.80 16.91
CA ILE A 69 8.18 14.04 15.55
C ILE A 69 8.03 12.79 14.66
N LYS A 70 8.29 11.60 15.20
CA LYS A 70 8.16 10.34 14.42
C LYS A 70 6.73 10.05 14.04
N LEU A 71 5.77 10.27 14.94
CA LEU A 71 4.33 10.09 14.64
C LEU A 71 3.85 11.11 13.62
N GLU A 72 4.22 12.39 13.80
CA GLU A 72 3.87 13.42 12.82
C GLU A 72 4.45 13.13 11.43
N ASN A 73 5.71 12.72 11.36
CA ASN A 73 6.32 12.36 10.08
C ASN A 73 5.63 11.15 9.44
N TYR A 74 5.26 10.15 10.23
CA TYR A 74 4.52 8.99 9.74
C TYR A 74 3.18 9.41 9.12
N ALA A 75 2.40 10.22 9.83
CA ALA A 75 1.13 10.71 9.33
C ALA A 75 1.30 11.59 8.07
N LYS A 76 2.27 12.51 8.07
CA LYS A 76 2.55 13.38 6.91
C LYS A 76 2.95 12.61 5.67
N VAL A 77 3.83 11.60 5.82
CA VAL A 77 4.29 10.79 4.69
C VAL A 77 3.12 10.01 4.10
N LEU A 78 2.32 9.34 4.93
CA LEU A 78 1.16 8.58 4.46
C LEU A 78 0.11 9.46 3.77
N ASN A 79 -0.13 10.67 4.28
CA ASN A 79 -1.02 11.61 3.61
C ASN A 79 -0.50 12.02 2.21
N ILE A 80 0.81 12.27 2.07
CA ILE A 80 1.43 12.57 0.77
C ILE A 80 1.32 11.36 -0.18
N GLU A 81 1.53 10.15 0.32
CA GLU A 81 1.36 8.91 -0.44
C GLU A 81 -0.08 8.73 -0.91
N ALA A 82 -1.07 9.01 -0.05
CA ALA A 82 -2.48 8.94 -0.39
C ALA A 82 -2.88 9.96 -1.46
N GLU A 83 -2.43 11.21 -1.33
CA GLU A 83 -2.66 12.25 -2.35
C GLU A 83 -2.02 11.89 -3.69
N THR A 84 -0.80 11.32 -3.65
CA THR A 84 -0.10 10.85 -4.85
C THR A 84 -0.85 9.67 -5.49
N CYS A 85 -1.30 8.70 -4.70
CA CYS A 85 -2.12 7.58 -5.16
C CYS A 85 -3.40 8.07 -5.86
N LEU A 86 -4.12 9.02 -5.25
CA LEU A 86 -5.28 9.66 -5.86
C LEU A 86 -4.91 10.33 -7.20
N MET A 87 -3.86 11.13 -7.23
CA MET A 87 -3.43 11.84 -8.44
C MET A 87 -3.10 10.87 -9.57
N MET A 88 -2.32 9.83 -9.32
CA MET A 88 -1.93 8.83 -10.31
C MET A 88 -3.16 8.07 -10.84
N ALA A 89 -4.00 7.60 -9.95
CA ALA A 89 -5.15 6.79 -10.35
C ALA A 89 -6.22 7.63 -11.08
N GLU A 90 -6.51 8.85 -10.62
CA GLU A 90 -7.52 9.71 -11.24
C GLU A 90 -7.09 10.34 -12.56
N LYS A 91 -5.82 10.73 -12.67
CA LYS A 91 -5.35 11.49 -13.84
C LYS A 91 -4.68 10.62 -14.90
N GLU A 92 -4.20 9.46 -14.52
CA GLU A 92 -3.41 8.61 -15.42
C GLU A 92 -4.07 7.26 -15.65
N ILE A 93 -4.30 6.45 -14.60
CA ILE A 93 -4.79 5.07 -14.75
C ILE A 93 -6.24 5.06 -15.26
N LEU A 94 -7.16 5.70 -14.56
CA LEU A 94 -8.57 5.68 -14.92
C LEU A 94 -8.83 6.23 -16.33
N PRO A 95 -8.25 7.38 -16.76
CA PRO A 95 -8.39 7.85 -18.13
C PRO A 95 -7.81 6.90 -19.19
N ALA A 96 -6.70 6.23 -18.88
CA ALA A 96 -6.09 5.24 -19.78
C ALA A 96 -7.02 4.04 -19.98
N CYS A 97 -7.57 3.50 -18.90
CA CYS A 97 -8.54 2.40 -18.93
C CYS A 97 -9.83 2.79 -19.64
N MET A 98 -10.31 4.02 -19.46
CA MET A 98 -11.48 4.53 -20.19
C MET A 98 -11.22 4.66 -21.70
N LYS A 99 -10.02 5.07 -22.12
CA LYS A 99 -9.61 5.11 -23.54
C LYS A 99 -9.60 3.70 -24.14
N PHE A 100 -9.01 2.74 -23.44
CA PHE A 100 -8.98 1.34 -23.85
C PHE A 100 -10.40 0.76 -23.97
N ALA A 101 -11.25 0.95 -22.96
CA ALA A 101 -12.64 0.53 -23.01
C ALA A 101 -13.39 1.15 -24.21
N GLY A 102 -13.16 2.44 -24.49
CA GLY A 102 -13.74 3.13 -25.63
C GLY A 102 -13.28 2.58 -26.98
N ALA A 103 -12.01 2.21 -27.10
CA ALA A 103 -11.46 1.57 -28.31
C ALA A 103 -12.06 0.17 -28.51
N THR A 104 -12.11 -0.64 -27.44
CA THR A 104 -12.72 -1.97 -27.46
C THR A 104 -14.21 -1.91 -27.79
N ALA A 105 -14.95 -0.95 -27.25
CA ALA A 105 -16.39 -0.74 -27.58
C ALA A 105 -16.60 -0.40 -29.05
N LYS A 106 -15.70 0.38 -29.65
CA LYS A 106 -15.76 0.66 -31.13
C LYS A 106 -15.51 -0.61 -31.93
N ALA A 107 -14.56 -1.45 -31.53
CA ALA A 107 -14.28 -2.73 -32.19
C ALA A 107 -15.51 -3.68 -32.12
N VAL A 108 -16.09 -3.82 -30.92
CA VAL A 108 -17.34 -4.59 -30.72
C VAL A 108 -18.44 -4.14 -31.67
N ASN A 109 -18.69 -2.83 -31.78
CA ASN A 109 -19.74 -2.29 -32.66
C ASN A 109 -19.41 -2.49 -34.14
N ALA A 110 -18.16 -2.33 -34.55
CA ALA A 110 -17.72 -2.55 -35.93
C ALA A 110 -17.92 -4.02 -36.36
N MET A 111 -17.54 -4.98 -35.49
CA MET A 111 -17.73 -6.42 -35.76
C MET A 111 -19.22 -6.79 -35.88
N LYS A 112 -20.05 -6.30 -34.97
CA LYS A 112 -21.51 -6.49 -35.04
C LYS A 112 -22.10 -5.94 -36.36
N THR A 113 -21.63 -4.77 -36.77
CA THR A 113 -22.08 -4.16 -38.05
C THR A 113 -21.64 -4.99 -39.26
N ALA A 114 -20.47 -5.64 -39.17
CA ALA A 114 -19.98 -6.55 -40.20
C ALA A 114 -20.62 -7.95 -40.16
N GLY A 115 -21.54 -8.21 -39.23
CA GLY A 115 -22.19 -9.51 -39.07
C GLY A 115 -21.34 -10.58 -38.37
N VAL A 116 -20.29 -10.16 -37.66
CA VAL A 116 -19.40 -11.03 -36.87
C VAL A 116 -19.72 -10.87 -35.40
N GLU A 117 -19.83 -11.99 -34.67
CA GLU A 117 -20.06 -11.96 -33.21
C GLU A 117 -18.75 -11.63 -32.47
N PRO A 118 -18.67 -10.52 -31.75
CA PRO A 118 -17.46 -10.08 -31.05
C PRO A 118 -17.34 -10.73 -29.65
N TYR A 119 -17.17 -12.05 -29.59
CA TYR A 119 -17.20 -12.78 -28.33
C TYR A 119 -16.08 -12.35 -27.34
N ALA A 120 -14.85 -12.35 -27.80
CA ALA A 120 -13.68 -12.00 -26.94
C ALA A 120 -13.70 -10.52 -26.56
N GLU A 121 -13.96 -9.64 -27.53
CA GLU A 121 -13.97 -8.19 -27.35
C GLU A 121 -15.09 -7.76 -26.39
N ALA A 122 -16.24 -8.41 -26.44
CA ALA A 122 -17.36 -8.12 -25.56
C ALA A 122 -17.07 -8.52 -24.11
N HIS A 123 -16.39 -9.65 -23.88
CA HIS A 123 -15.97 -10.07 -22.55
C HIS A 123 -14.90 -9.14 -21.96
N VAL A 124 -13.86 -8.82 -22.72
CA VAL A 124 -12.83 -7.86 -22.29
C VAL A 124 -13.45 -6.50 -21.95
N LEU A 125 -14.37 -6.02 -22.78
CA LEU A 125 -15.06 -4.75 -22.51
C LEU A 125 -15.87 -4.80 -21.21
N ALA A 126 -16.58 -5.89 -20.94
CA ALA A 126 -17.35 -6.07 -19.72
C ALA A 126 -16.44 -6.10 -18.48
N ASP A 127 -15.36 -6.86 -18.52
CA ASP A 127 -14.39 -6.98 -17.42
C ASP A 127 -13.74 -5.63 -17.09
N VAL A 128 -13.29 -4.90 -18.12
CA VAL A 128 -12.68 -3.58 -17.94
C VAL A 128 -13.70 -2.57 -17.39
N ALA A 129 -14.94 -2.59 -17.88
CA ALA A 129 -15.98 -1.70 -17.40
C ALA A 129 -16.33 -1.94 -15.93
N GLU A 130 -16.44 -3.22 -15.51
CA GLU A 130 -16.68 -3.59 -14.12
C GLU A 130 -15.56 -3.09 -13.21
N ARG A 131 -14.28 -3.33 -13.59
CA ARG A 131 -13.11 -2.92 -12.79
C ARG A 131 -12.95 -1.41 -12.75
N ASN A 132 -13.22 -0.69 -13.85
CA ASN A 132 -13.27 0.77 -13.85
C ASN A 132 -14.28 1.32 -12.84
N ALA A 133 -15.45 0.70 -12.74
CA ALA A 133 -16.46 1.10 -11.75
C ALA A 133 -15.99 0.83 -10.32
N LYS A 134 -15.31 -0.30 -10.08
CA LYS A 134 -14.71 -0.63 -8.76
C LYS A 134 -13.58 0.32 -8.42
N LEU A 135 -12.68 0.63 -9.36
CA LEU A 135 -11.61 1.61 -9.18
C LEU A 135 -12.18 2.98 -8.83
N TYR A 136 -13.18 3.44 -9.56
CA TYR A 136 -13.82 4.73 -9.28
C TYR A 136 -14.41 4.80 -7.86
N LYS A 137 -15.09 3.72 -7.43
CA LYS A 137 -15.62 3.60 -6.06
C LYS A 137 -14.52 3.65 -4.99
N ALA A 138 -13.41 2.94 -5.23
CA ALA A 138 -12.26 2.94 -4.32
C ALA A 138 -11.64 4.34 -4.23
N LEU A 139 -11.54 5.07 -5.35
CA LEU A 139 -11.08 6.46 -5.40
C LEU A 139 -12.00 7.41 -4.63
N GLU A 140 -13.33 7.24 -4.72
CA GLU A 140 -14.27 8.02 -3.90
C GLU A 140 -14.05 7.77 -2.40
N GLY A 141 -13.83 6.50 -2.03
CA GLY A 141 -13.53 6.11 -0.65
C GLY A 141 -12.22 6.75 -0.14
N LEU A 142 -11.14 6.63 -0.90
CA LEU A 142 -9.84 7.23 -0.52
C LEU A 142 -9.92 8.75 -0.46
N ARG A 143 -10.59 9.39 -1.43
CA ARG A 143 -10.80 10.86 -1.43
C ARG A 143 -11.59 11.32 -0.21
N GLY A 144 -12.62 10.55 0.18
CA GLY A 144 -13.40 10.80 1.39
C GLY A 144 -12.55 10.70 2.64
N ALA A 145 -11.73 9.67 2.74
CA ALA A 145 -10.81 9.44 3.85
C ALA A 145 -9.76 10.57 3.97
N VAL A 146 -9.11 10.95 2.87
CA VAL A 146 -8.12 12.05 2.85
C VAL A 146 -8.74 13.39 3.25
N LYS A 147 -9.99 13.65 2.86
CA LYS A 147 -10.72 14.89 3.26
C LYS A 147 -11.14 14.90 4.71
N ALA A 148 -11.33 13.76 5.33
CA ALA A 148 -11.72 13.63 6.73
C ALA A 148 -10.53 13.81 7.69
N THR A 149 -9.74 14.85 7.48
CA THR A 149 -8.51 15.18 8.20
C THR A 149 -8.60 14.90 9.69
N CYS A 150 -7.61 14.22 10.25
CA CYS A 150 -7.50 14.00 11.68
C CYS A 150 -7.22 15.32 12.42
N HIS A 151 -7.98 15.58 13.48
CA HIS A 151 -7.83 16.75 14.37
C HIS A 151 -7.39 16.36 15.79
N GLY A 152 -6.97 15.11 15.99
CA GLY A 152 -6.49 14.58 17.26
C GLY A 152 -5.02 14.89 17.56
N ASP A 153 -4.50 14.21 18.56
CA ASP A 153 -3.06 14.23 18.85
C ASP A 153 -2.26 13.48 17.78
N ALA A 154 -0.93 13.55 17.85
CA ALA A 154 -0.05 12.92 16.86
C ALA A 154 -0.27 11.38 16.76
N LEU A 155 -0.57 10.72 17.87
CA LEU A 155 -0.82 9.27 17.88
C LEU A 155 -2.18 8.92 17.26
N GLU A 156 -3.20 9.68 17.55
CA GLU A 156 -4.54 9.50 16.96
C GLU A 156 -4.50 9.69 15.45
N CYS A 157 -3.79 10.73 14.99
CA CYS A 157 -3.60 10.97 13.56
C CYS A 157 -2.80 9.85 12.91
N ALA A 158 -1.70 9.40 13.50
CA ALA A 158 -0.94 8.27 12.98
C ALA A 158 -1.78 6.97 12.92
N LYS A 159 -2.64 6.72 13.91
CA LYS A 159 -3.59 5.59 13.90
C LYS A 159 -4.65 5.73 12.81
N TYR A 160 -5.13 6.94 12.57
CA TYR A 160 -6.07 7.19 11.47
C TYR A 160 -5.45 6.86 10.12
N GLU A 161 -4.23 7.33 9.87
CA GLU A 161 -3.49 7.02 8.65
C GLU A 161 -3.31 5.49 8.49
N HIS A 162 -2.91 4.81 9.56
CA HIS A 162 -2.70 3.37 9.54
C HIS A 162 -3.99 2.58 9.29
N ASN A 163 -5.07 2.92 10.01
CA ASN A 163 -6.27 2.10 10.03
C ASN A 163 -7.27 2.44 8.93
N VAL A 164 -7.20 3.65 8.36
CA VAL A 164 -8.18 4.14 7.37
C VAL A 164 -7.50 4.42 6.03
N ILE A 165 -6.42 5.19 6.01
CA ILE A 165 -5.78 5.62 4.76
C ILE A 165 -5.06 4.47 4.07
N ILE A 166 -4.24 3.68 4.79
CA ILE A 166 -3.53 2.53 4.19
C ILE A 166 -4.50 1.53 3.56
N PRO A 167 -5.57 1.06 4.23
CA PRO A 167 -6.55 0.17 3.61
C PRO A 167 -7.27 0.79 2.42
N ALA A 168 -7.57 2.09 2.45
CA ALA A 168 -8.20 2.78 1.32
C ALA A 168 -7.27 2.87 0.11
N MET A 169 -5.97 3.15 0.30
CA MET A 169 -4.96 3.07 -0.77
C MET A 169 -4.83 1.64 -1.32
N ALA A 170 -4.82 0.64 -0.45
CA ALA A 170 -4.75 -0.77 -0.85
C ALA A 170 -5.93 -1.16 -1.75
N ALA A 171 -7.15 -0.69 -1.43
CA ALA A 171 -8.33 -0.93 -2.26
C ALA A 171 -8.23 -0.30 -3.66
N VAL A 172 -7.64 0.89 -3.78
CA VAL A 172 -7.36 1.53 -5.07
C VAL A 172 -6.34 0.72 -5.85
N ARG A 173 -5.24 0.33 -5.19
CA ARG A 173 -4.17 -0.44 -5.80
C ARG A 173 -4.66 -1.78 -6.34
N GLU A 174 -5.45 -2.52 -5.57
CA GLU A 174 -6.00 -3.81 -5.99
C GLU A 174 -6.72 -3.71 -7.34
N GLN A 175 -7.56 -2.69 -7.53
CA GLN A 175 -8.28 -2.51 -8.78
C GLN A 175 -7.37 -2.02 -9.92
N ALA A 176 -6.36 -1.21 -9.61
CA ALA A 176 -5.39 -0.76 -10.60
C ALA A 176 -4.50 -1.92 -11.10
N ASP A 177 -4.00 -2.76 -10.18
CA ASP A 177 -3.17 -3.94 -10.50
C ASP A 177 -3.96 -4.95 -11.38
N GLU A 178 -5.26 -5.13 -11.11
CA GLU A 178 -6.13 -5.96 -11.95
C GLU A 178 -6.35 -5.35 -13.35
N LEU A 179 -6.55 -4.03 -13.45
CA LEU A 179 -6.71 -3.34 -14.74
C LEU A 179 -5.42 -3.37 -15.56
N GLU A 180 -4.25 -3.29 -14.93
CA GLU A 180 -2.96 -3.39 -15.62
C GLU A 180 -2.83 -4.70 -16.41
N THR A 181 -3.37 -5.80 -15.89
CA THR A 181 -3.33 -7.10 -16.59
C THR A 181 -4.27 -7.19 -17.80
N LEU A 182 -5.27 -6.32 -17.89
CA LEU A 182 -6.30 -6.33 -18.94
C LEU A 182 -6.09 -5.26 -20.01
N VAL A 183 -5.54 -4.11 -19.59
CA VAL A 183 -5.36 -2.95 -20.49
C VAL A 183 -4.09 -3.15 -21.32
N GLY A 184 -4.23 -2.95 -22.64
CA GLY A 184 -3.08 -3.08 -23.55
C GLY A 184 -1.95 -2.11 -23.20
N LYS A 185 -0.70 -2.57 -23.35
CA LYS A 185 0.53 -1.81 -23.02
C LYS A 185 0.55 -0.41 -23.64
N GLU A 186 0.00 -0.24 -24.84
CA GLU A 186 -0.07 1.05 -25.54
C GLU A 186 -0.97 2.10 -24.85
N TYR A 187 -1.88 1.64 -23.98
CA TYR A 187 -2.77 2.51 -23.20
C TYR A 187 -2.28 2.70 -21.77
N TRP A 188 -1.50 1.72 -21.24
CA TRP A 188 -1.06 1.77 -19.82
C TRP A 188 -0.05 2.88 -19.60
N PRO A 189 -0.27 3.78 -18.61
CA PRO A 189 0.53 5.01 -18.49
C PRO A 189 1.88 4.82 -17.81
N PHE A 190 2.16 3.67 -17.23
CA PHE A 190 3.37 3.40 -16.48
C PHE A 190 4.25 2.34 -17.16
N PRO A 191 5.58 2.33 -16.90
CA PRO A 191 6.46 1.27 -17.36
C PRO A 191 6.04 -0.08 -16.80
N THR A 192 6.03 -1.11 -17.65
CA THR A 192 5.84 -2.49 -17.21
C THR A 192 7.12 -3.04 -16.58
N TYR A 193 7.03 -4.19 -15.89
CA TYR A 193 8.22 -4.88 -15.40
C TYR A 193 9.22 -5.22 -16.51
N ASP A 194 8.74 -5.58 -17.70
CA ASP A 194 9.58 -5.81 -18.86
C ASP A 194 10.35 -4.56 -19.27
N ASP A 195 9.71 -3.40 -19.26
CA ASP A 195 10.37 -2.14 -19.56
C ASP A 195 11.46 -1.79 -18.53
N LEU A 196 11.22 -2.11 -17.25
CA LEU A 196 12.16 -1.80 -16.17
C LEU A 196 13.33 -2.78 -16.10
N LEU A 197 13.11 -4.06 -16.42
CA LEU A 197 14.11 -5.12 -16.29
C LEU A 197 14.98 -5.31 -17.55
N PHE A 198 14.42 -5.03 -18.73
CA PHE A 198 15.05 -5.36 -20.01
C PHE A 198 15.30 -4.13 -20.90
N ASN A 199 15.08 -2.93 -20.38
CA ASN A 199 15.43 -1.71 -21.09
C ASN A 199 16.94 -1.47 -20.94
N VAL A 200 17.70 -1.96 -21.93
CA VAL A 200 19.16 -1.76 -22.06
C VAL A 200 19.43 -0.70 -23.11
#